data_4046cc41902f05f4aedfa1ca6c79c9dd
#
_entry.id   4046cc41902f05f4aedfa1ca6c79c9dd
#
_cell.length_a   1.000
_cell.length_b   1.000
_cell.length_c   1.000
_cell.angle_alpha   90.00
_cell.angle_beta   90.00
_cell.angle_gamma   90.00
#
_symmetry.space_group_name_H-M   'P 1'
#
loop_
_entity.id
_entity.type
_entity.pdbx_description
1 polymer ?
#
loop_
_entity_poly.entity_id
_entity_poly.type
_entity_poly.pdbx_seq_one_letter_code
_entity_poly.pdbx_strand_id
1 'polypeptide(L)'
;MCAAENLGKYLARWRQGGRKACEQDPTFAKMEADMFNLVPAVGEVNGDRSNFSYAQAPKNTQYTQCRNCKVYTDFKERRSYPADYSQGWITRAYLHMSQTYGINLAKAERQLMEAWDKMYPPSAWERERTRIIKREMG
;
A
#
# COMPACT_ATOMS: atom_id res chain seq x y z
N MET A 1 2.64 -2.66 0.39
CA MET A 1 1.84 -1.47 0.63
C MET A 1 1.48 -0.78 -0.67
N CYS A 2 2.10 0.34 -1.04
CA CYS A 2 1.88 0.93 -2.35
C CYS A 2 2.74 0.20 -3.39
N ALA A 3 2.14 -0.37 -4.43
CA ALA A 3 2.85 -1.16 -5.42
C ALA A 3 3.81 -0.29 -6.25
N ALA A 4 4.93 -0.87 -6.70
CA ALA A 4 5.93 -0.16 -7.50
C ALA A 4 5.33 0.51 -8.74
N GLU A 5 4.41 -0.16 -9.44
CA GLU A 5 3.70 0.44 -10.57
C GLU A 5 2.92 1.70 -10.18
N ASN A 6 2.25 1.68 -9.02
CA ASN A 6 1.50 2.83 -8.52
C ASN A 6 2.42 3.99 -8.12
N LEU A 7 3.67 3.71 -7.76
CA LEU A 7 4.69 4.74 -7.51
C LEU A 7 5.23 5.33 -8.80
N GLY A 8 5.47 4.50 -9.80
CA GLY A 8 6.19 4.87 -11.02
C GLY A 8 5.35 5.28 -12.21
N LYS A 9 4.07 4.86 -12.28
CA LYS A 9 3.25 5.02 -13.49
C LYS A 9 3.08 6.47 -13.97
N TYR A 10 3.26 7.44 -13.09
CA TYR A 10 3.18 8.87 -13.43
C TYR A 10 4.52 9.44 -13.90
N LEU A 11 5.61 8.70 -13.78
CA LEU A 11 6.92 9.13 -14.24
C LEU A 11 7.06 8.84 -15.74
N ALA A 12 7.66 9.79 -16.48
CA ALA A 12 7.88 9.63 -17.92
C ALA A 12 8.67 8.36 -18.24
N ARG A 13 9.64 8.00 -17.42
CA ARG A 13 10.46 6.80 -17.60
C ARG A 13 9.69 5.50 -17.52
N TRP A 14 8.59 5.45 -16.74
CA TRP A 14 7.74 4.27 -16.68
C TRP A 14 7.10 3.96 -18.03
N ARG A 15 6.68 5.01 -18.75
CA ARG A 15 6.10 4.88 -20.09
C ARG A 15 7.12 4.39 -21.12
N GLN A 16 8.42 4.67 -20.90
CA GLN A 16 9.51 4.27 -21.80
C GLN A 16 9.97 2.83 -21.61
N GLY A 17 9.92 2.28 -20.41
CA GLY A 17 10.46 0.95 -20.14
C GLY A 17 10.04 0.34 -18.80
N GLY A 18 8.97 0.83 -18.20
CA GLY A 18 8.43 0.30 -16.94
C GLY A 18 9.38 0.46 -15.77
N ARG A 19 9.35 -0.51 -14.86
CA ARG A 19 10.12 -0.47 -13.61
C ARG A 19 11.62 -0.33 -13.85
N LYS A 20 12.18 -1.09 -14.80
CA LYS A 20 13.62 -1.04 -15.09
C LYS A 20 14.09 0.35 -15.49
N ALA A 21 13.31 1.07 -16.34
CA ALA A 21 13.65 2.41 -16.74
C ALA A 21 13.58 3.39 -15.57
N CYS A 22 12.64 3.19 -14.62
CA CYS A 22 12.50 4.03 -13.43
C CYS A 22 13.57 3.80 -12.38
N GLU A 23 14.22 2.63 -12.34
CA GLU A 23 15.28 2.33 -11.37
C GLU A 23 16.43 3.33 -11.42
N GLN A 24 16.61 4.01 -12.53
CA GLN A 24 17.61 5.07 -12.70
C GLN A 24 17.13 6.43 -12.15
N ASP A 25 15.85 6.56 -11.85
CA ASP A 25 15.29 7.81 -11.34
C ASP A 25 15.50 7.91 -9.82
N PRO A 26 16.19 8.96 -9.31
CA PRO A 26 16.46 9.09 -7.88
C PRO A 26 15.19 9.16 -7.02
N THR A 27 14.13 9.81 -7.52
CA THR A 27 12.85 9.92 -6.80
C THR A 27 12.18 8.56 -6.69
N PHE A 28 12.13 7.81 -7.78
CA PHE A 28 11.57 6.47 -7.77
C PHE A 28 12.35 5.53 -6.85
N ALA A 29 13.68 5.61 -6.87
CA ALA A 29 14.54 4.82 -5.98
C ALA A 29 14.23 5.11 -4.50
N LYS A 30 14.03 6.36 -4.13
CA LYS A 30 13.63 6.74 -2.77
C LYS A 30 12.26 6.20 -2.40
N MET A 31 11.29 6.30 -3.30
CA MET A 31 9.94 5.77 -3.07
C MET A 31 9.95 4.26 -2.87
N GLU A 32 10.68 3.54 -3.72
CA GLU A 32 10.77 2.07 -3.67
C GLU A 32 11.47 1.59 -2.41
N ALA A 33 12.46 2.34 -1.91
CA ALA A 33 13.23 2.01 -0.72
C ALA A 33 12.64 2.58 0.59
N ASP A 34 11.54 3.31 0.53
CA ASP A 34 10.95 3.93 1.73
C ASP A 34 10.44 2.86 2.70
N MET A 35 11.05 2.78 3.87
CA MET A 35 10.74 1.74 4.86
C MET A 35 9.32 1.85 5.41
N PHE A 36 8.69 3.02 5.39
CA PHE A 36 7.30 3.18 5.78
C PHE A 36 6.33 2.48 4.83
N ASN A 37 6.75 2.21 3.59
CA ASN A 37 5.97 1.47 2.61
C ASN A 37 6.33 -0.02 2.53
N LEU A 38 7.23 -0.51 3.38
CA LEU A 38 7.69 -1.90 3.36
C LEU A 38 7.15 -2.67 4.54
N VAL A 39 6.61 -3.86 4.29
CA VAL A 39 6.20 -4.80 5.32
C VAL A 39 6.46 -6.22 4.85
N PRO A 40 6.74 -7.16 5.78
CA PRO A 40 6.74 -8.58 5.43
C PRO A 40 5.35 -8.99 4.93
N ALA A 41 5.29 -9.77 3.85
CA ALA A 41 4.04 -10.20 3.26
C ALA A 41 4.14 -11.65 2.80
N VAL A 42 3.00 -12.37 2.84
CA VAL A 42 2.89 -13.70 2.23
C VAL A 42 2.95 -13.52 0.72
N GLY A 43 3.88 -14.20 0.05
CA GLY A 43 4.12 -14.02 -1.38
C GLY A 43 2.90 -14.25 -2.25
N GLU A 44 2.10 -15.28 -1.97
CA GLU A 44 0.86 -15.57 -2.68
C GLU A 44 -0.13 -14.40 -2.58
N VAL A 45 -0.37 -13.89 -1.38
CA VAL A 45 -1.29 -12.78 -1.14
C VAL A 45 -0.80 -11.51 -1.80
N ASN A 46 0.49 -11.21 -1.70
CA ASN A 46 1.08 -10.04 -2.34
C ASN A 46 1.03 -10.14 -3.86
N GLY A 47 1.27 -11.33 -4.41
CA GLY A 47 1.15 -11.60 -5.83
C GLY A 47 -0.28 -11.41 -6.34
N ASP A 48 -1.26 -11.95 -5.62
CA ASP A 48 -2.69 -11.81 -5.97
C ASP A 48 -3.11 -10.34 -5.94
N ARG A 49 -2.66 -9.59 -4.94
CA ARG A 49 -2.97 -8.17 -4.84
C ARG A 49 -2.40 -7.39 -6.01
N SER A 50 -1.19 -7.71 -6.49
CA SER A 50 -0.51 -7.01 -7.57
C SER A 50 -0.53 -5.48 -7.37
N ASN A 51 -1.08 -4.71 -8.32
CA ASN A 51 -1.25 -3.26 -8.21
C ASN A 51 -2.71 -2.84 -7.96
N PHE A 52 -3.56 -3.78 -7.57
CA PHE A 52 -4.99 -3.51 -7.32
C PHE A 52 -5.17 -2.55 -6.15
N SER A 53 -6.18 -1.70 -6.25
CA SER A 53 -6.53 -0.77 -5.18
C SER A 53 -7.13 -1.49 -3.99
N TYR A 54 -6.85 -1.01 -2.79
CA TYR A 54 -7.52 -1.50 -1.58
C TYR A 54 -8.95 -0.97 -1.51
N ALA A 55 -9.84 -1.78 -0.95
CA ALA A 55 -11.24 -1.42 -0.75
C ALA A 55 -11.80 -2.09 0.50
N GLN A 56 -12.94 -1.59 0.98
CA GLN A 56 -13.68 -2.22 2.06
C GLN A 56 -14.42 -3.44 1.53
N ALA A 57 -14.24 -4.59 2.19
CA ALA A 57 -14.92 -5.82 1.79
C ALA A 57 -16.44 -5.69 1.93
N PRO A 58 -17.23 -6.22 0.98
CA PRO A 58 -18.66 -6.37 1.15
C PRO A 58 -18.99 -7.22 2.39
N LYS A 59 -20.17 -7.00 2.99
CA LYS A 59 -20.56 -7.62 4.28
C LYS A 59 -20.45 -9.14 4.32
N ASN A 60 -20.71 -9.82 3.22
CA ASN A 60 -20.72 -11.29 3.16
C ASN A 60 -19.51 -11.88 2.45
N THR A 61 -18.39 -11.16 2.43
CA THR A 61 -17.17 -11.63 1.79
C THR A 61 -16.62 -12.85 2.53
N GLN A 62 -16.38 -13.93 1.78
CA GLN A 62 -15.75 -15.14 2.29
C GLN A 62 -14.27 -15.14 1.93
N TYR A 63 -13.42 -15.21 2.94
CA TYR A 63 -11.96 -15.18 2.77
C TYR A 63 -11.43 -16.60 2.50
N THR A 64 -11.63 -17.08 1.28
CA THR A 64 -11.29 -18.47 0.89
C THR A 64 -10.00 -18.61 0.09
N GLN A 65 -9.42 -17.51 -0.37
CA GLN A 65 -8.23 -17.54 -1.23
C GLN A 65 -6.94 -17.85 -0.49
N CYS A 66 -6.86 -17.50 0.78
CA CYS A 66 -5.71 -17.79 1.62
C CYS A 66 -6.20 -18.48 2.90
N ARG A 67 -5.66 -19.66 3.18
CA ARG A 67 -6.18 -20.58 4.22
C ARG A 67 -6.46 -19.93 5.57
N ASN A 68 -5.52 -19.14 6.10
CA ASN A 68 -5.63 -18.49 7.40
C ASN A 68 -5.54 -16.96 7.32
N CYS A 69 -5.64 -16.40 6.13
CA CYS A 69 -5.55 -14.96 5.92
C CYS A 69 -6.95 -14.36 5.79
N LYS A 70 -7.18 -13.23 6.40
CA LYS A 70 -8.40 -12.45 6.19
C LYS A 70 -8.19 -11.41 5.09
N VAL A 71 -7.76 -11.88 3.93
CA VAL A 71 -7.54 -11.06 2.74
C VAL A 71 -8.24 -11.70 1.56
N TYR A 72 -8.91 -10.91 0.75
CA TYR A 72 -9.57 -11.38 -0.46
C TYR A 72 -9.24 -10.44 -1.61
N THR A 73 -8.92 -11.00 -2.77
CA THR A 73 -8.68 -10.23 -4.00
C THR A 73 -9.80 -10.50 -5.01
N ASP A 74 -10.49 -9.46 -5.42
CA ASP A 74 -11.48 -9.51 -6.48
C ASP A 74 -10.81 -9.14 -7.80
N PHE A 75 -10.47 -10.15 -8.59
CA PHE A 75 -9.77 -9.98 -9.87
C PHE A 75 -10.63 -9.28 -10.92
N LYS A 76 -11.93 -9.46 -10.86
CA LYS A 76 -12.87 -8.83 -11.81
C LYS A 76 -12.95 -7.32 -11.58
N GLU A 77 -13.12 -6.92 -10.34
CA GLU A 77 -13.18 -5.50 -9.95
C GLU A 77 -11.81 -4.87 -9.73
N ARG A 78 -10.75 -5.67 -9.75
CA ARG A 78 -9.36 -5.24 -9.51
C ARG A 78 -9.21 -4.56 -8.15
N ARG A 79 -9.77 -5.17 -7.12
CA ARG A 79 -9.78 -4.68 -5.76
C ARG A 79 -9.20 -5.72 -4.81
N SER A 80 -8.51 -5.25 -3.78
CA SER A 80 -8.03 -6.10 -2.68
C SER A 80 -8.69 -5.64 -1.38
N TYR A 81 -9.24 -6.61 -0.65
CA TYR A 81 -9.92 -6.37 0.62
C TYR A 81 -9.03 -6.84 1.76
N PRO A 82 -8.28 -5.93 2.42
CA PRO A 82 -7.39 -6.31 3.50
C PRO A 82 -8.16 -6.59 4.80
N ALA A 83 -7.51 -7.32 5.70
CA ALA A 83 -8.06 -7.55 7.03
C ALA A 83 -8.20 -6.25 7.81
N ASP A 84 -9.23 -6.17 8.66
CA ASP A 84 -9.55 -4.97 9.43
C ASP A 84 -8.35 -4.45 10.23
N TYR A 85 -7.60 -5.35 10.89
CA TYR A 85 -6.45 -4.96 11.71
C TYR A 85 -5.30 -4.31 10.93
N SER A 86 -5.28 -4.45 9.60
CA SER A 86 -4.24 -3.86 8.76
C SER A 86 -4.66 -2.55 8.08
N GLN A 87 -5.96 -2.22 8.11
CA GLN A 87 -6.50 -1.07 7.38
C GLN A 87 -5.88 0.25 7.82
N GLY A 88 -5.68 0.44 9.12
CA GLY A 88 -5.11 1.67 9.66
C GLY A 88 -3.69 1.93 9.18
N TRP A 89 -2.79 0.96 9.29
CA TRP A 89 -1.40 1.16 8.90
C TRP A 89 -1.19 1.14 7.38
N ILE A 90 -2.05 0.45 6.61
CA ILE A 90 -2.08 0.59 5.15
C ILE A 90 -2.38 2.05 4.78
N THR A 91 -3.40 2.61 5.38
CA THR A 91 -3.81 4.00 5.17
C THR A 91 -2.66 4.98 5.45
N ARG A 92 -2.02 4.85 6.61
CA ARG A 92 -0.92 5.74 6.98
C ARG A 92 0.27 5.61 6.06
N ALA A 93 0.54 4.41 5.53
CA ALA A 93 1.57 4.22 4.50
C ALA A 93 1.22 4.97 3.21
N TYR A 94 -0.01 4.84 2.72
CA TYR A 94 -0.45 5.56 1.52
C TYR A 94 -0.43 7.08 1.71
N LEU A 95 -0.91 7.58 2.85
CA LEU A 95 -0.89 9.01 3.14
C LEU A 95 0.54 9.54 3.24
N HIS A 96 1.45 8.77 3.86
CA HIS A 96 2.87 9.12 3.90
C HIS A 96 3.47 9.23 2.50
N MET A 97 3.23 8.23 1.65
CA MET A 97 3.75 8.24 0.27
C MET A 97 3.16 9.40 -0.53
N SER A 98 1.88 9.70 -0.35
CA SER A 98 1.23 10.82 -1.02
C SER A 98 1.80 12.17 -0.58
N GLN A 99 1.97 12.38 0.71
CA GLN A 99 2.50 13.64 1.26
C GLN A 99 3.98 13.85 0.94
N THR A 100 4.77 12.79 1.03
CA THR A 100 6.23 12.88 0.87
C THR A 100 6.64 13.00 -0.59
N TYR A 101 5.97 12.29 -1.48
CA TYR A 101 6.36 12.18 -2.89
C TYR A 101 5.34 12.76 -3.87
N GLY A 102 4.24 13.33 -3.37
CA GLY A 102 3.21 13.93 -4.21
C GLY A 102 2.41 12.94 -5.05
N ILE A 103 2.30 11.68 -4.62
CA ILE A 103 1.51 10.68 -5.33
C ILE A 103 0.04 11.03 -5.23
N ASN A 104 -0.64 11.14 -6.37
CA ASN A 104 -2.06 11.45 -6.42
C ASN A 104 -2.89 10.22 -6.12
N LEU A 105 -3.74 10.32 -5.11
CA LEU A 105 -4.75 9.32 -4.80
C LEU A 105 -6.08 9.74 -5.42
N ALA A 106 -6.81 8.80 -6.02
CA ALA A 106 -8.16 9.05 -6.49
C ALA A 106 -9.03 9.54 -5.32
N LYS A 107 -10.02 10.40 -5.61
CA LYS A 107 -10.87 10.98 -4.57
C LYS A 107 -11.52 9.92 -3.68
N ALA A 108 -12.09 8.86 -4.28
CA ALA A 108 -12.72 7.77 -3.54
C ALA A 108 -11.70 7.01 -2.67
N GLU A 109 -10.51 6.77 -3.19
CA GLU A 109 -9.43 6.10 -2.47
C GLU A 109 -8.96 6.94 -1.29
N ARG A 110 -8.77 8.25 -1.48
CA ARG A 110 -8.40 9.17 -0.40
C ARG A 110 -9.45 9.22 0.70
N GLN A 111 -10.73 9.27 0.34
CA GLN A 111 -11.84 9.25 1.30
C GLN A 111 -11.84 7.96 2.13
N LEU A 112 -11.63 6.81 1.49
CA LEU A 112 -11.53 5.52 2.17
C LEU A 112 -10.35 5.52 3.13
N MET A 113 -9.18 6.00 2.69
CA MET A 113 -7.97 6.05 3.52
C MET A 113 -8.17 6.94 4.74
N GLU A 114 -8.79 8.10 4.59
CA GLU A 114 -9.10 9.00 5.71
C GLU A 114 -10.08 8.36 6.71
N ALA A 115 -11.08 7.64 6.21
CA ALA A 115 -12.03 6.94 7.08
C ALA A 115 -11.33 5.83 7.89
N TRP A 116 -10.49 5.03 7.25
CA TRP A 116 -9.73 3.97 7.93
C TRP A 116 -8.74 4.54 8.96
N ASP A 117 -8.13 5.69 8.67
CA ASP A 117 -7.22 6.35 9.61
C ASP A 117 -7.93 6.73 10.91
N LYS A 118 -9.16 7.22 10.81
CA LYS A 118 -9.99 7.56 11.98
C LYS A 118 -10.48 6.33 12.73
N MET A 119 -10.84 5.26 12.01
CA MET A 119 -11.37 4.02 12.60
C MET A 119 -10.29 3.20 13.32
N TYR A 120 -9.07 3.25 12.86
CA TYR A 120 -7.97 2.40 13.34
C TYR A 120 -6.75 3.24 13.70
N PRO A 121 -6.75 3.90 14.89
CA PRO A 121 -5.60 4.69 15.32
C PRO A 121 -4.34 3.82 15.50
N PRO A 122 -3.13 4.43 15.48
CA PRO A 122 -1.89 3.67 15.58
C PRO A 122 -1.80 2.81 16.83
N SER A 123 -1.45 1.53 16.65
CA SER A 123 -1.19 0.62 17.77
C SER A 123 0.19 0.88 18.38
N ALA A 124 0.46 0.27 19.54
CA ALA A 124 1.78 0.33 20.17
C ALA A 124 2.87 -0.22 19.25
N TRP A 125 2.58 -1.31 18.51
CA TRP A 125 3.49 -1.90 17.53
C TRP A 125 3.82 -0.91 16.41
N GLU A 126 2.82 -0.24 15.86
CA GLU A 126 3.01 0.73 14.78
C GLU A 126 3.83 1.93 15.23
N ARG A 127 3.58 2.44 16.44
CA ARG A 127 4.36 3.54 17.01
C ARG A 127 5.83 3.16 17.20
N GLU A 128 6.09 1.97 17.69
CA GLU A 128 7.46 1.47 17.87
C GLU A 128 8.15 1.26 16.52
N ARG A 129 7.45 0.70 15.54
CA ARG A 129 7.94 0.57 14.17
C ARG A 129 8.32 1.94 13.59
N THR A 130 7.46 2.93 13.77
CA THR A 130 7.72 4.31 13.30
C THR A 130 8.97 4.88 13.94
N ARG A 131 9.14 4.70 15.24
CA ARG A 131 10.33 5.16 15.97
C ARG A 131 11.62 4.54 15.41
N ILE A 132 11.60 3.24 15.18
CA ILE A 132 12.75 2.50 14.63
C ILE A 132 13.07 2.97 13.21
N ILE A 133 12.06 3.09 12.35
CA ILE A 133 12.25 3.52 10.96
C ILE A 133 12.84 4.94 10.91
N LYS A 134 12.32 5.86 11.70
CA LYS A 134 12.86 7.24 11.75
C LYS A 134 14.33 7.27 12.16
N ARG A 135 14.73 6.42 13.10
CA ARG A 135 16.12 6.30 13.52
C ARG A 135 17.02 5.78 12.38
N GLU A 136 16.56 4.75 11.66
CA GLU A 136 17.35 4.11 10.59
C GLU A 136 17.40 4.94 9.31
N MET A 137 16.36 5.71 9.02
CA MET A 137 16.34 6.58 7.82
C MET A 137 17.00 7.94 8.05
N GLY A 138 17.37 8.22 9.28
CA GLY A 138 18.00 9.49 9.63
C GLY A 138 17.01 10.58 9.85
#